data_1931187dd09ab254fe56d5045aac8f68
#
_entry.id   1931187dd09ab254fe56d5045aac8f68
#
_cell.length_a   1.000
_cell.length_b   1.000
_cell.length_c   1.000
_cell.angle_alpha   90.00
_cell.angle_beta   90.00
_cell.angle_gamma   90.00
#
_symmetry.space_group_name_H-M   'P 1'
#
loop_
_entity.id
_entity.type
_entity.pdbx_description
1 polymer ?
#
loop_
_entity_poly.entity_id
_entity_poly.type
_entity_poly.pdbx_seq_one_letter_code
_entity_poly.pdbx_strand_id
1 'polypeptide(L)'
;YVGVRKVLTNIFGDKCVHAYITANNKTTETRRLFFSTIAPEAVRMACAWQEKAPLNQTGTDWMQYVPLFVYSFRWKIEISYYEQKSFWSLCNYMVRSKKGIETLVNLINISYCAMKILPYKDETFSQYKDTSVQEFRLALSQQINQQVIFATFVKNVETTIKSNTLVKALKSVLLSFGYHG
;
A
#
# COMPACT_ATOMS: atom_id res chain seq x y z
N TYR A 1 2.70 -27.81 -2.64
CA TYR A 1 3.38 -28.92 -1.92
C TYR A 1 4.61 -28.36 -1.23
N VAL A 2 4.83 -28.78 0.01
CA VAL A 2 5.98 -28.38 0.81
C VAL A 2 6.58 -29.63 1.44
N GLY A 3 7.91 -29.78 1.31
CA GLY A 3 8.69 -30.78 2.04
C GLY A 3 9.69 -30.07 2.95
N VAL A 4 9.92 -30.62 4.15
CA VAL A 4 10.92 -30.10 5.08
C VAL A 4 11.86 -31.23 5.52
N ARG A 5 13.16 -30.92 5.58
CA ARG A 5 14.17 -31.82 6.13
C ARG A 5 15.23 -31.04 6.89
N LYS A 6 15.70 -31.61 7.99
CA LYS A 6 16.89 -31.11 8.68
C LYS A 6 18.11 -31.67 7.96
N VAL A 7 18.99 -30.80 7.52
CA VAL A 7 20.19 -31.16 6.74
C VAL A 7 21.42 -30.48 7.33
N LEU A 8 22.56 -31.15 7.24
CA LEU A 8 23.86 -30.57 7.53
C LEU A 8 24.40 -29.93 6.24
N THR A 9 24.89 -28.71 6.32
CA THR A 9 25.44 -28.01 5.15
C THR A 9 26.62 -27.14 5.55
N ASN A 10 27.63 -27.12 4.70
CA ASN A 10 28.81 -26.26 4.82
C ASN A 10 28.51 -24.79 4.43
N ILE A 11 27.41 -24.52 3.75
CA ILE A 11 27.01 -23.16 3.35
C ILE A 11 26.87 -22.25 4.57
N PHE A 12 26.45 -22.78 5.70
CA PHE A 12 26.25 -22.03 6.96
C PHE A 12 27.24 -22.46 8.07
N GLY A 13 28.47 -22.87 7.71
CA GLY A 13 29.50 -23.23 8.66
C GLY A 13 29.24 -24.54 9.39
N ASP A 14 28.94 -25.60 8.68
CA ASP A 14 28.70 -26.98 9.17
C ASP A 14 27.56 -27.06 10.21
N LYS A 15 26.58 -26.18 10.11
CA LYS A 15 25.40 -26.17 10.98
C LYS A 15 24.26 -26.98 10.38
N CYS A 16 23.52 -27.62 11.25
CA CYS A 16 22.23 -28.20 10.86
C CYS A 16 21.22 -27.08 10.56
N VAL A 17 20.63 -27.13 9.39
CA VAL A 17 19.59 -26.18 8.95
C VAL A 17 18.35 -26.95 8.55
N HIS A 18 17.20 -26.25 8.55
CA HIS A 18 15.96 -26.78 8.03
C HIS A 18 15.84 -26.36 6.55
N ALA A 19 15.86 -27.33 5.65
CA ALA A 19 15.66 -27.13 4.22
C ALA A 19 14.20 -27.34 3.86
N TYR A 20 13.61 -26.37 3.18
CA TYR A 20 12.24 -26.35 2.70
C TYR A 20 12.22 -26.40 1.20
N ILE A 21 11.56 -27.38 0.63
CA ILE A 21 11.34 -27.49 -0.82
C ILE A 21 9.88 -27.23 -1.09
N THR A 22 9.60 -26.26 -1.95
CA THR A 22 8.23 -25.91 -2.35
C THR A 22 8.03 -26.13 -3.84
N ALA A 23 6.85 -26.61 -4.22
CA ALA A 23 6.41 -26.76 -5.60
C ALA A 23 4.92 -26.43 -5.71
N ASN A 24 4.49 -25.90 -6.86
CA ASN A 24 3.08 -25.57 -7.08
C ASN A 24 2.21 -26.84 -7.15
N ASN A 25 2.73 -27.90 -7.78
CA ASN A 25 2.07 -29.20 -7.84
C ASN A 25 3.14 -30.33 -7.77
N LYS A 26 2.71 -31.58 -7.67
CA LYS A 26 3.60 -32.75 -7.58
C LYS A 26 4.45 -32.97 -8.83
N THR A 27 3.97 -32.54 -9.98
CA THR A 27 4.58 -32.77 -11.31
C THR A 27 5.43 -31.60 -11.79
N THR A 28 5.47 -30.47 -11.06
CA THR A 28 6.20 -29.27 -11.48
C THR A 28 7.70 -29.52 -11.38
N GLU A 29 8.42 -29.26 -12.48
CA GLU A 29 9.89 -29.30 -12.50
C GLU A 29 10.51 -28.16 -11.70
N THR A 30 9.86 -27.00 -11.66
CA THR A 30 10.32 -25.83 -10.91
C THR A 30 10.06 -25.99 -9.42
N ARG A 31 11.14 -26.20 -8.68
CA ARG A 31 11.11 -26.27 -7.22
C ARG A 31 11.90 -25.11 -6.65
N ARG A 32 11.41 -24.58 -5.53
CA ARG A 32 12.13 -23.53 -4.79
C ARG A 32 12.66 -24.12 -3.50
N LEU A 33 13.92 -23.81 -3.19
CA LEU A 33 14.61 -24.28 -2.01
C LEU A 33 14.85 -23.09 -1.07
N PHE A 34 14.49 -23.27 0.19
CA PHE A 34 14.71 -22.30 1.26
C PHE A 34 15.43 -22.95 2.42
N PHE A 35 16.25 -22.18 3.12
CA PHE A 35 16.94 -22.65 4.32
C PHE A 35 16.60 -21.77 5.50
N SER A 36 16.38 -22.39 6.66
CA SER A 36 16.26 -21.70 7.95
C SER A 36 17.35 -22.19 8.87
N THR A 37 18.15 -21.27 9.40
CA THR A 37 19.13 -21.54 10.46
C THR A 37 18.51 -21.57 11.85
N ILE A 38 17.25 -21.13 11.94
CA ILE A 38 16.47 -21.07 13.18
C ILE A 38 15.47 -22.23 13.16
N ALA A 39 15.38 -22.94 14.26
CA ALA A 39 14.41 -24.02 14.41
C ALA A 39 12.96 -23.48 14.34
N PRO A 40 12.01 -24.25 13.78
CA PRO A 40 10.61 -23.85 13.64
C PRO A 40 9.99 -23.38 14.95
N GLU A 41 10.30 -24.06 16.05
CA GLU A 41 9.79 -23.77 17.39
C GLU A 41 10.28 -22.39 17.88
N ALA A 42 11.56 -22.07 17.64
CA ALA A 42 12.15 -20.78 18.03
C ALA A 42 11.57 -19.63 17.19
N VAL A 43 11.30 -19.84 15.92
CA VAL A 43 10.63 -18.85 15.06
C VAL A 43 9.21 -18.58 15.55
N ARG A 44 8.49 -19.62 15.94
CA ARG A 44 7.13 -19.48 16.51
C ARG A 44 7.13 -18.66 17.79
N MET A 45 8.08 -18.91 18.69
CA MET A 45 8.18 -18.16 19.95
C MET A 45 8.51 -16.69 19.73
N ALA A 46 9.36 -16.38 18.75
CA ALA A 46 9.74 -15.01 18.42
C ALA A 46 8.60 -14.21 17.75
N CYS A 47 7.74 -14.90 17.00
CA CYS A 47 6.56 -14.29 16.41
C CYS A 47 5.41 -14.45 17.40
N ALA A 48 5.03 -13.41 18.14
CA ALA A 48 3.94 -13.39 19.13
C ALA A 48 2.54 -13.72 18.56
N TRP A 49 2.46 -14.55 17.54
CA TRP A 49 1.25 -14.94 16.80
C TRP A 49 0.63 -16.22 17.31
N GLN A 50 0.66 -16.42 18.61
CA GLN A 50 0.24 -17.68 19.23
C GLN A 50 -1.25 -17.99 19.04
N GLU A 51 -2.10 -17.02 18.71
CA GLU A 51 -3.56 -17.21 18.79
C GLU A 51 -4.32 -17.38 17.48
N LYS A 52 -3.72 -17.13 16.31
CA LYS A 52 -4.46 -17.12 15.02
C LYS A 52 -3.77 -17.83 13.86
N ALA A 53 -2.96 -18.83 14.13
CA ALA A 53 -2.53 -19.70 13.04
C ALA A 53 -3.73 -20.55 12.58
N PRO A 54 -4.01 -20.62 11.27
CA PRO A 54 -5.08 -21.50 10.80
C PRO A 54 -4.75 -22.94 11.21
N LEU A 55 -5.55 -23.50 12.09
CA LEU A 55 -5.56 -24.92 12.37
C LEU A 55 -5.95 -25.60 11.05
N ASN A 56 -4.97 -26.10 10.33
CA ASN A 56 -5.26 -26.94 9.18
C ASN A 56 -5.97 -28.19 9.68
N GLN A 57 -7.17 -28.40 9.17
CA GLN A 57 -8.06 -29.53 9.46
C GLN A 57 -7.44 -30.90 9.09
N THR A 58 -6.21 -30.94 8.63
CA THR A 58 -5.54 -32.16 8.11
C THR A 58 -4.54 -32.82 9.06
N GLY A 59 -4.46 -32.37 10.33
CA GLY A 59 -3.58 -33.01 11.33
C GLY A 59 -2.06 -32.93 11.03
N THR A 60 -1.65 -32.25 9.97
CA THR A 60 -0.23 -32.04 9.66
C THR A 60 0.35 -31.04 10.63
N ASP A 61 1.48 -31.35 11.24
CA ASP A 61 2.20 -30.45 12.12
C ASP A 61 2.68 -29.21 11.33
N TRP A 62 1.81 -28.21 11.22
CA TRP A 62 2.06 -26.95 10.52
C TRP A 62 3.22 -26.17 11.11
N MET A 63 3.60 -26.49 12.36
CA MET A 63 4.70 -25.83 13.07
C MET A 63 6.02 -25.92 12.29
N GLN A 64 6.24 -27.02 11.59
CA GLN A 64 7.43 -27.21 10.76
C GLN A 64 7.53 -26.20 9.63
N TYR A 65 6.40 -25.62 9.19
CA TYR A 65 6.33 -24.67 8.06
C TYR A 65 6.36 -23.20 8.47
N VAL A 66 6.40 -22.89 9.77
CA VAL A 66 6.42 -21.52 10.28
C VAL A 66 7.55 -20.67 9.67
N PRO A 67 8.80 -21.15 9.53
CA PRO A 67 9.85 -20.35 8.91
C PRO A 67 9.54 -19.98 7.45
N LEU A 68 8.94 -20.88 6.68
CA LEU A 68 8.52 -20.61 5.31
C LEU A 68 7.39 -19.57 5.27
N PHE A 69 6.44 -19.68 6.18
CA PHE A 69 5.35 -18.72 6.31
C PHE A 69 5.89 -17.33 6.66
N VAL A 70 6.78 -17.23 7.63
CA VAL A 70 7.43 -15.95 7.99
C VAL A 70 8.20 -15.38 6.80
N TYR A 71 8.93 -16.22 6.06
CA TYR A 71 9.62 -15.80 4.84
C TYR A 71 8.67 -15.22 3.77
N SER A 72 7.45 -15.72 3.69
CA SER A 72 6.46 -15.21 2.72
C SER A 72 6.11 -13.73 2.93
N PHE A 73 6.28 -13.19 4.15
CA PHE A 73 6.09 -11.76 4.41
C PHE A 73 7.10 -10.86 3.69
N ARG A 74 8.28 -11.41 3.34
CA ARG A 74 9.26 -10.68 2.52
C ARG A 74 8.65 -10.19 1.21
N TRP A 75 7.78 -10.99 0.61
CA TRP A 75 7.09 -10.61 -0.63
C TRP A 75 6.22 -9.36 -0.45
N LYS A 76 5.59 -9.20 0.70
CA LYS A 76 4.79 -7.99 1.01
C LYS A 76 5.64 -6.73 1.07
N ILE A 77 6.88 -6.85 1.54
CA ILE A 77 7.85 -5.75 1.56
C ILE A 77 8.21 -5.36 0.11
N GLU A 78 8.49 -6.34 -0.74
CA GLU A 78 8.80 -6.10 -2.15
C GLU A 78 7.63 -5.44 -2.89
N ILE A 79 6.40 -5.90 -2.65
CA ILE A 79 5.19 -5.27 -3.19
C ILE A 79 5.06 -3.83 -2.70
N SER A 80 5.28 -3.57 -1.41
CA SER A 80 5.17 -2.20 -0.87
C SER A 80 6.20 -1.25 -1.49
N TYR A 81 7.43 -1.71 -1.71
CA TYR A 81 8.43 -0.93 -2.45
C TYR A 81 8.05 -0.69 -3.91
N TYR A 82 7.55 -1.70 -4.56
CA TYR A 82 7.06 -1.59 -5.95
C TYR A 82 5.93 -0.55 -6.03
N GLU A 83 4.92 -0.64 -5.16
CA GLU A 83 3.80 0.28 -5.12
C GLU A 83 4.26 1.72 -4.84
N GLN A 84 5.18 1.92 -3.88
CA GLN A 84 5.72 3.24 -3.56
C GLN A 84 6.54 3.83 -4.72
N LYS A 85 7.34 3.03 -5.41
CA LYS A 85 8.07 3.48 -6.60
C LYS A 85 7.14 3.84 -7.75
N SER A 86 6.16 3.00 -8.01
CA SER A 86 5.28 3.14 -9.18
C SER A 86 4.23 4.23 -8.98
N PHE A 87 3.71 4.40 -7.77
CA PHE A 87 2.54 5.25 -7.52
C PHE A 87 2.80 6.46 -6.63
N TRP A 88 3.90 6.48 -5.85
CA TRP A 88 4.28 7.59 -4.98
C TRP A 88 5.58 8.26 -5.39
N SER A 89 6.12 7.93 -6.56
CA SER A 89 7.36 8.51 -7.08
C SER A 89 8.56 8.35 -6.14
N LEU A 90 8.60 7.28 -5.34
CA LEU A 90 9.77 6.96 -4.54
C LEU A 90 10.97 6.79 -5.49
N CYS A 91 12.06 7.51 -5.24
CA CYS A 91 13.25 7.63 -6.08
C CYS A 91 13.12 8.52 -7.34
N ASN A 92 11.94 9.07 -7.65
CA ASN A 92 11.72 9.97 -8.79
C ASN A 92 11.59 11.45 -8.34
N TYR A 93 12.38 11.86 -7.36
CA TYR A 93 12.32 13.20 -6.80
C TYR A 93 13.56 14.02 -7.18
N MET A 94 13.37 15.33 -7.33
CA MET A 94 14.43 16.27 -7.70
C MET A 94 15.13 16.91 -6.48
N VAL A 95 14.77 16.51 -5.27
CA VAL A 95 15.35 17.04 -4.02
C VAL A 95 16.76 16.49 -3.84
N ARG A 96 17.75 17.38 -3.62
CA ARG A 96 19.17 17.01 -3.51
C ARG A 96 19.72 17.06 -2.09
N SER A 97 19.08 17.79 -1.18
CA SER A 97 19.54 17.85 0.22
C SER A 97 19.16 16.60 0.99
N LYS A 98 20.07 16.10 1.83
CA LYS A 98 19.83 14.92 2.68
C LYS A 98 18.52 15.06 3.48
N LYS A 99 18.34 16.19 4.17
CA LYS A 99 17.14 16.48 4.95
C LYS A 99 15.87 16.47 4.11
N GLY A 100 15.94 17.03 2.91
CA GLY A 100 14.79 17.05 1.98
C GLY A 100 14.42 15.64 1.51
N ILE A 101 15.43 14.80 1.19
CA ILE A 101 15.21 13.40 0.80
C ILE A 101 14.56 12.62 1.96
N GLU A 102 15.10 12.73 3.18
CA GLU A 102 14.55 12.07 4.37
C GLU A 102 13.10 12.50 4.63
N THR A 103 12.82 13.79 4.54
CA THR A 103 11.46 14.32 4.72
C THR A 103 10.51 13.75 3.66
N LEU A 104 10.91 13.75 2.40
CA LEU A 104 10.08 13.24 1.31
C LEU A 104 9.82 11.74 1.44
N VAL A 105 10.83 10.94 1.76
CA VAL A 105 10.68 9.50 1.99
C VAL A 105 9.72 9.23 3.15
N ASN A 106 9.83 9.99 4.24
CA ASN A 106 8.91 9.87 5.37
C ASN A 106 7.46 10.24 4.99
N LEU A 107 7.26 11.30 4.20
CA LEU A 107 5.94 11.67 3.70
C LEU A 107 5.35 10.60 2.79
N ILE A 108 6.16 10.00 1.92
CA ILE A 108 5.73 8.88 1.06
C ILE A 108 5.30 7.69 1.93
N ASN A 109 6.11 7.31 2.93
CA ASN A 109 5.78 6.21 3.82
C ASN A 109 4.49 6.46 4.62
N ILE A 110 4.32 7.67 5.18
CA ILE A 110 3.11 8.04 5.93
C ILE A 110 1.89 8.00 5.01
N SER A 111 1.99 8.59 3.83
CA SER A 111 0.91 8.60 2.84
C SER A 111 0.53 7.19 2.41
N TYR A 112 1.52 6.35 2.11
CA TYR A 112 1.30 4.95 1.74
C TYR A 112 0.63 4.16 2.87
N CYS A 113 1.11 4.29 4.11
CA CYS A 113 0.51 3.62 5.27
C CYS A 113 -0.93 4.11 5.51
N ALA A 114 -1.17 5.41 5.39
CA ALA A 114 -2.51 5.97 5.52
C ALA A 114 -3.47 5.35 4.48
N MET A 115 -3.04 5.25 3.21
CA MET A 115 -3.84 4.63 2.16
C MET A 115 -4.14 3.15 2.42
N LYS A 116 -3.22 2.41 3.03
CA LYS A 116 -3.45 1.00 3.40
C LYS A 116 -4.42 0.84 4.59
N ILE A 117 -4.46 1.79 5.51
CA ILE A 117 -5.22 1.70 6.76
C ILE A 117 -6.60 2.33 6.63
N LEU A 118 -6.73 3.41 5.87
CA LEU A 118 -7.93 4.22 5.77
C LEU A 118 -9.21 3.42 5.43
N PRO A 119 -9.21 2.50 4.45
CA PRO A 119 -10.38 1.68 4.12
C PRO A 119 -10.89 0.81 5.29
N TYR A 120 -10.02 0.48 6.25
CA TYR A 120 -10.38 -0.32 7.41
C TYR A 120 -10.80 0.50 8.64
N LYS A 121 -10.53 1.80 8.63
CA LYS A 121 -10.78 2.69 9.77
C LYS A 121 -11.93 3.64 9.54
N ASP A 122 -12.20 4.00 8.30
CA ASP A 122 -13.26 4.94 7.93
C ASP A 122 -14.30 4.23 7.05
N GLU A 123 -15.55 4.28 7.48
CA GLU A 123 -16.66 3.64 6.77
C GLU A 123 -16.88 4.20 5.36
N THR A 124 -16.59 5.49 5.15
CA THR A 124 -16.69 6.15 3.85
C THR A 124 -15.84 5.48 2.78
N PHE A 125 -14.71 4.89 3.19
CA PHE A 125 -13.77 4.22 2.28
C PHE A 125 -13.83 2.70 2.35
N SER A 126 -14.78 2.12 3.09
CA SER A 126 -14.88 0.68 3.31
C SER A 126 -15.01 -0.14 2.01
N GLN A 127 -15.57 0.44 0.96
CA GLN A 127 -15.67 -0.17 -0.37
C GLN A 127 -14.32 -0.46 -1.02
N TYR A 128 -13.24 0.18 -0.56
CA TYR A 128 -11.89 0.00 -1.10
C TYR A 128 -11.03 -1.02 -0.34
N LYS A 129 -11.59 -1.78 0.61
CA LYS A 129 -10.85 -2.78 1.41
C LYS A 129 -10.17 -3.84 0.55
N ASP A 130 -10.84 -4.28 -0.51
CA ASP A 130 -10.39 -5.36 -1.38
C ASP A 130 -9.85 -4.85 -2.73
N THR A 131 -9.74 -3.53 -2.90
CA THR A 131 -9.20 -2.91 -4.11
C THR A 131 -7.69 -2.69 -4.02
N SER A 132 -7.06 -2.44 -5.16
CA SER A 132 -5.64 -2.06 -5.17
C SER A 132 -5.43 -0.68 -4.54
N VAL A 133 -4.28 -0.48 -3.89
CA VAL A 133 -3.92 0.82 -3.31
C VAL A 133 -3.87 1.91 -4.38
N GLN A 134 -3.50 1.56 -5.60
CA GLN A 134 -3.51 2.48 -6.74
C GLN A 134 -4.92 2.97 -7.06
N GLU A 135 -5.87 2.06 -7.13
CA GLU A 135 -7.27 2.39 -7.44
C GLU A 135 -7.87 3.30 -6.37
N PHE A 136 -7.66 2.95 -5.10
CA PHE A 136 -8.11 3.80 -4.01
C PHE A 136 -7.42 5.18 -4.03
N ARG A 137 -6.11 5.24 -4.30
CA ARG A 137 -5.39 6.51 -4.43
C ARG A 137 -5.97 7.40 -5.53
N LEU A 138 -6.27 6.82 -6.68
CA LEU A 138 -6.88 7.57 -7.79
C LEU A 138 -8.27 8.08 -7.43
N ALA A 139 -9.11 7.25 -6.83
CA ALA A 139 -10.45 7.64 -6.38
C ALA A 139 -10.40 8.77 -5.35
N LEU A 140 -9.54 8.64 -4.34
CA LEU A 140 -9.36 9.67 -3.32
C LEU A 140 -8.81 10.99 -3.92
N SER A 141 -7.84 10.89 -4.84
CA SER A 141 -7.31 12.06 -5.54
C SER A 141 -8.39 12.78 -6.34
N GLN A 142 -9.23 12.05 -7.04
CA GLN A 142 -10.37 12.62 -7.78
C GLN A 142 -11.36 13.31 -6.85
N GLN A 143 -11.71 12.69 -5.73
CA GLN A 143 -12.61 13.26 -4.74
C GLN A 143 -12.06 14.55 -4.13
N ILE A 144 -10.77 14.56 -3.73
CA ILE A 144 -10.11 15.75 -3.19
C ILE A 144 -10.10 16.87 -4.24
N ASN A 145 -9.71 16.55 -5.48
CA ASN A 145 -9.67 17.54 -6.55
C ASN A 145 -11.06 18.13 -6.83
N GLN A 146 -12.10 17.29 -6.88
CA GLN A 146 -13.48 17.77 -7.05
C GLN A 146 -13.88 18.70 -5.90
N GLN A 147 -13.63 18.32 -4.66
CA GLN A 147 -13.97 19.16 -3.50
C GLN A 147 -13.21 20.48 -3.50
N VAL A 148 -11.88 20.46 -3.73
CA VAL A 148 -11.06 21.67 -3.73
C VAL A 148 -11.41 22.58 -4.90
N ILE A 149 -11.53 22.05 -6.11
CA ILE A 149 -11.85 22.82 -7.31
C ILE A 149 -13.27 23.40 -7.18
N PHE A 150 -14.24 22.55 -6.82
CA PHE A 150 -15.63 22.97 -6.72
C PHE A 150 -15.85 24.00 -5.62
N ALA A 151 -15.29 23.79 -4.43
CA ALA A 151 -15.38 24.74 -3.34
C ALA A 151 -14.74 26.10 -3.71
N THR A 152 -13.59 26.06 -4.37
CA THR A 152 -12.92 27.29 -4.84
C THR A 152 -13.71 27.98 -5.94
N PHE A 153 -14.28 27.21 -6.88
CA PHE A 153 -15.13 27.75 -7.93
C PHE A 153 -16.38 28.43 -7.36
N VAL A 154 -17.11 27.74 -6.46
CA VAL A 154 -18.32 28.30 -5.82
C VAL A 154 -17.98 29.59 -5.06
N LYS A 155 -16.89 29.59 -4.29
CA LYS A 155 -16.45 30.78 -3.55
C LYS A 155 -16.11 31.94 -4.49
N ASN A 156 -15.44 31.67 -5.60
CA ASN A 156 -15.10 32.70 -6.60
C ASN A 156 -16.36 33.24 -7.28
N VAL A 157 -17.30 32.37 -7.66
CA VAL A 157 -18.59 32.76 -8.26
C VAL A 157 -19.38 33.61 -7.29
N GLU A 158 -19.53 33.20 -6.02
CA GLU A 158 -20.19 33.99 -5.00
C GLU A 158 -19.55 35.37 -4.81
N THR A 159 -18.22 35.43 -4.78
CA THR A 159 -17.48 36.70 -4.63
C THR A 159 -17.70 37.60 -5.84
N THR A 160 -17.71 37.01 -7.05
CA THR A 160 -17.94 37.74 -8.29
C THR A 160 -19.37 38.25 -8.39
N ILE A 161 -20.37 37.45 -8.00
CA ILE A 161 -21.78 37.85 -7.98
C ILE A 161 -22.03 38.95 -6.95
N LYS A 162 -21.43 38.85 -5.78
CA LYS A 162 -21.51 39.86 -4.72
C LYS A 162 -20.75 41.16 -5.06
N SER A 163 -19.83 41.10 -6.05
CA SER A 163 -19.09 42.29 -6.46
C SER A 163 -20.00 43.18 -7.33
N ASN A 164 -20.17 44.42 -6.92
CA ASN A 164 -20.91 45.46 -7.68
C ASN A 164 -20.34 45.66 -9.12
N THR A 165 -19.15 45.17 -9.37
CA THR A 165 -18.46 45.28 -10.67
C THR A 165 -19.16 44.44 -11.74
N LEU A 166 -19.58 43.21 -11.42
CA LEU A 166 -20.26 42.33 -12.36
C LEU A 166 -21.67 42.83 -12.67
N VAL A 167 -22.37 43.33 -11.65
CA VAL A 167 -23.69 43.95 -11.82
C VAL A 167 -23.61 45.22 -12.68
N LYS A 168 -22.57 46.05 -12.51
CA LYS A 168 -22.35 47.23 -13.35
C LYS A 168 -21.98 46.86 -14.77
N ALA A 169 -21.14 45.81 -14.99
CA ALA A 169 -20.76 45.34 -16.31
C ALA A 169 -21.99 44.78 -17.05
N LEU A 170 -22.81 43.96 -16.39
CA LEU A 170 -24.05 43.42 -16.96
C LEU A 170 -25.04 44.53 -17.32
N LYS A 171 -25.23 45.54 -16.43
CA LYS A 171 -26.06 46.69 -16.76
C LYS A 171 -25.53 47.47 -17.94
N SER A 172 -24.23 47.70 -18.07
CA SER A 172 -23.65 48.42 -19.21
C SER A 172 -23.85 47.64 -20.54
N VAL A 173 -23.72 46.32 -20.49
CA VAL A 173 -23.98 45.46 -21.68
C VAL A 173 -25.47 45.47 -22.05
N LEU A 174 -26.37 45.35 -21.10
CA LEU A 174 -27.81 45.40 -21.34
C LEU A 174 -28.26 46.75 -21.91
N LEU A 175 -27.69 47.85 -21.42
CA LEU A 175 -27.94 49.18 -21.96
C LEU A 175 -27.41 49.36 -23.38
N SER A 176 -26.26 48.73 -23.72
CA SER A 176 -25.71 48.75 -25.09
C SER A 176 -26.60 47.99 -26.11
N PHE A 177 -27.41 47.07 -25.65
CA PHE A 177 -28.37 46.32 -26.49
C PHE A 177 -29.77 46.96 -26.54
N GLY A 178 -29.95 48.18 -26.00
CA GLY A 178 -31.21 48.93 -26.14
C GLY A 178 -32.35 48.46 -25.22
N TYR A 179 -32.05 47.66 -24.21
CA TYR A 179 -33.02 47.32 -23.20
C TYR A 179 -33.15 48.49 -22.21
N HIS A 180 -34.06 49.38 -22.49
CA HIS A 180 -34.58 50.37 -21.52
C HIS A 180 -35.71 49.70 -20.75
N GLY A 181 -35.40 49.19 -19.52
CA GLY A 181 -36.40 48.72 -18.57
C GLY A 181 -36.80 49.81 -17.62
#